data_b3a2f95c19b676d1702732b4dbae6598
#
_entry.id   b3a2f95c19b676d1702732b4dbae6598
#
_cell.length_a   1.000
_cell.length_b   1.000
_cell.length_c   1.000
_cell.angle_alpha   90.00
_cell.angle_beta   90.00
_cell.angle_gamma   90.00
#
_symmetry.space_group_name_H-M   'P 1'
#
loop_
_entity.id
_entity.type
_entity.pdbx_description
1 polymer ?
#
loop_
_entity_poly.entity_id
_entity_poly.type
_entity_poly.pdbx_seq_one_letter_code
_entity_poly.pdbx_strand_id
1 'polypeptide(L)'
;MKTLALVVVLLAASFSIHAQAVTSVYTPLDDKKCKTLESTDEEGGSYKGECRGVGGYKLHVIEGDLRQTVTIVDPKGKEHPLEFWNLTGAFNAVGETAEWRMRGKKPIALIVRLTVNERVDDPAYVKGYLVVAKITPEATCVTEFLAPTRSHNYEARKAADKSATRPCRFESTPD
;
A
#
# COMPACT_ATOMS: atom_id res chain seq x y z
N MET A 1 -50.03 -19.01 52.79
CA MET A 1 -49.53 -18.02 51.89
C MET A 1 -48.15 -18.51 51.49
N LYS A 2 -47.94 -19.01 50.23
CA LYS A 2 -46.66 -19.52 49.72
C LYS A 2 -46.06 -18.47 48.74
N THR A 3 -44.97 -17.82 49.12
CA THR A 3 -44.26 -16.85 48.31
C THR A 3 -43.37 -17.60 47.32
N LEU A 4 -43.64 -17.48 46.04
CA LEU A 4 -42.87 -18.03 44.95
C LEU A 4 -41.76 -17.04 44.60
N ALA A 5 -40.50 -17.38 44.89
CA ALA A 5 -39.34 -16.56 44.53
C ALA A 5 -38.98 -16.86 43.05
N LEU A 6 -39.08 -15.84 42.19
CA LEU A 6 -38.72 -15.87 40.79
C LEU A 6 -37.21 -15.61 40.68
N VAL A 7 -36.41 -16.62 40.35
CA VAL A 7 -34.97 -16.47 40.06
C VAL A 7 -34.82 -16.13 38.59
N VAL A 8 -34.48 -14.89 38.30
CA VAL A 8 -34.13 -14.44 36.96
C VAL A 8 -32.62 -14.72 36.70
N VAL A 9 -32.32 -15.72 35.91
CA VAL A 9 -30.95 -16.02 35.45
C VAL A 9 -30.63 -15.13 34.25
N LEU A 10 -29.83 -14.09 34.46
CA LEU A 10 -29.26 -13.27 33.36
C LEU A 10 -28.10 -14.07 32.68
N LEU A 11 -28.36 -14.62 31.50
CA LEU A 11 -27.31 -15.13 30.62
C LEU A 11 -26.60 -13.94 30.01
N ALA A 12 -25.40 -13.59 30.53
CA ALA A 12 -24.49 -12.67 29.91
C ALA A 12 -23.81 -13.38 28.72
N ALA A 13 -24.27 -13.13 27.49
CA ALA A 13 -23.63 -13.58 26.29
C ALA A 13 -22.32 -12.78 26.11
N SER A 14 -21.18 -13.39 26.45
CA SER A 14 -19.85 -12.84 26.22
C SER A 14 -19.55 -12.85 24.73
N PHE A 15 -19.74 -11.73 24.03
CA PHE A 15 -19.26 -11.54 22.66
C PHE A 15 -17.75 -11.41 22.70
N SER A 16 -17.04 -12.51 22.42
CA SER A 16 -15.60 -12.47 22.20
C SER A 16 -15.33 -11.77 20.88
N ILE A 17 -14.91 -10.50 20.92
CA ILE A 17 -14.40 -9.78 19.74
C ILE A 17 -13.06 -10.40 19.37
N HIS A 18 -13.06 -11.36 18.45
CA HIS A 18 -11.84 -11.88 17.87
C HIS A 18 -11.28 -10.81 16.93
N ALA A 19 -10.21 -10.14 17.35
CA ALA A 19 -9.45 -9.26 16.48
C ALA A 19 -8.89 -10.11 15.32
N GLN A 20 -9.37 -9.87 14.09
CA GLN A 20 -8.88 -10.58 12.91
C GLN A 20 -7.39 -10.33 12.73
N ALA A 21 -6.60 -11.41 12.66
CA ALA A 21 -5.17 -11.33 12.38
C ALA A 21 -4.92 -10.67 11.03
N VAL A 22 -3.90 -9.82 10.97
CA VAL A 22 -3.48 -9.18 9.72
C VAL A 22 -2.54 -10.14 8.98
N THR A 23 -2.81 -10.39 7.71
CA THR A 23 -2.03 -11.27 6.84
C THR A 23 -1.48 -10.51 5.64
N SER A 24 -0.49 -11.09 4.95
CA SER A 24 0.05 -10.55 3.69
C SER A 24 -0.49 -11.33 2.49
N VAL A 25 -0.86 -10.59 1.44
CA VAL A 25 -1.10 -11.11 0.10
C VAL A 25 -0.20 -10.35 -0.87
N TYR A 26 0.38 -11.06 -1.83
CA TYR A 26 1.33 -10.49 -2.79
C TYR A 26 0.74 -10.47 -4.18
N THR A 27 0.94 -9.36 -4.91
CA THR A 27 0.57 -9.23 -6.31
C THR A 27 1.75 -8.72 -7.12
N PRO A 28 1.92 -9.18 -8.39
CA PRO A 28 3.01 -8.72 -9.23
C PRO A 28 2.79 -7.26 -9.67
N LEU A 29 3.90 -6.54 -9.80
CA LEU A 29 4.01 -5.22 -10.44
C LEU A 29 4.92 -5.27 -11.67
N ASP A 30 5.43 -6.45 -12.04
CA ASP A 30 6.22 -6.70 -13.23
C ASP A 30 5.41 -6.34 -14.49
N ASP A 31 5.98 -5.54 -15.38
CA ASP A 31 5.40 -5.06 -16.63
C ASP A 31 4.86 -6.20 -17.51
N LYS A 32 5.55 -7.36 -17.53
CA LYS A 32 5.14 -8.58 -18.26
C LYS A 32 3.84 -9.21 -17.73
N LYS A 33 3.46 -8.87 -16.50
CA LYS A 33 2.25 -9.40 -15.83
C LYS A 33 1.16 -8.35 -15.68
N CYS A 34 1.46 -7.11 -16.00
CA CYS A 34 0.54 -5.99 -16.02
C CYS A 34 0.06 -5.73 -17.45
N LYS A 35 -1.13 -5.22 -17.60
CA LYS A 35 -1.64 -4.77 -18.90
C LYS A 35 -1.09 -3.38 -19.19
N THR A 36 -0.32 -3.21 -20.25
CA THR A 36 0.09 -1.89 -20.73
C THR A 36 -1.13 -1.09 -21.14
N LEU A 37 -1.32 0.08 -20.56
CA LEU A 37 -2.36 1.05 -20.91
C LEU A 37 -1.80 2.11 -21.85
N GLU A 38 -0.63 2.63 -21.53
CA GLU A 38 0.06 3.68 -22.28
C GLU A 38 1.55 3.38 -22.30
N SER A 39 2.22 3.64 -23.43
CA SER A 39 3.67 3.57 -23.57
C SER A 39 4.11 4.46 -24.72
N THR A 40 5.18 5.21 -24.53
CA THR A 40 5.84 5.98 -25.58
C THR A 40 7.35 5.84 -25.47
N ASP A 41 8.00 5.73 -26.63
CA ASP A 41 9.46 5.68 -26.74
C ASP A 41 10.06 7.06 -27.08
N GLU A 42 9.25 8.13 -27.05
CA GLU A 42 9.72 9.49 -27.22
C GLU A 42 10.74 9.86 -26.13
N GLU A 43 11.50 10.94 -26.37
CA GLU A 43 12.54 11.40 -25.47
C GLU A 43 12.03 11.52 -24.03
N GLY A 44 12.68 10.80 -23.11
CA GLY A 44 12.24 10.67 -21.72
C GLY A 44 11.34 9.49 -21.42
N GLY A 45 10.74 8.84 -22.44
CA GLY A 45 9.87 7.67 -22.29
C GLY A 45 8.72 7.86 -21.29
N SER A 46 7.59 7.23 -21.52
CA SER A 46 6.56 7.09 -20.49
C SER A 46 5.91 5.71 -20.54
N TYR A 47 5.44 5.26 -19.40
CA TYR A 47 4.74 3.99 -19.26
C TYR A 47 3.62 4.09 -18.23
N LYS A 48 2.46 3.50 -18.53
CA LYS A 48 1.40 3.24 -17.58
C LYS A 48 0.91 1.80 -17.74
N GLY A 49 1.07 1.00 -16.70
CA GLY A 49 0.62 -0.40 -16.68
C GLY A 49 -0.41 -0.63 -15.59
N GLU A 50 -1.49 -1.36 -15.92
CA GLU A 50 -2.50 -1.81 -14.96
C GLU A 50 -2.15 -3.20 -14.45
N CYS A 51 -1.86 -3.32 -13.17
CA CYS A 51 -1.53 -4.55 -12.48
C CYS A 51 -2.71 -5.02 -11.61
N ARG A 52 -2.88 -6.33 -11.50
CA ARG A 52 -3.93 -6.92 -10.69
C ARG A 52 -3.63 -6.75 -9.19
N GLY A 53 -4.58 -6.22 -8.43
CA GLY A 53 -4.55 -6.14 -6.97
C GLY A 53 -5.41 -7.20 -6.29
N VAL A 54 -5.89 -6.91 -5.09
CA VAL A 54 -6.72 -7.77 -4.24
C VAL A 54 -8.08 -7.15 -4.00
N GLY A 55 -9.12 -7.96 -3.80
CA GLY A 55 -10.45 -7.47 -3.39
C GLY A 55 -11.08 -6.48 -4.37
N GLY A 56 -10.78 -6.58 -5.67
CA GLY A 56 -11.26 -5.65 -6.71
C GLY A 56 -10.39 -4.40 -6.88
N TYR A 57 -9.38 -4.18 -6.03
CA TYR A 57 -8.37 -3.15 -6.25
C TYR A 57 -7.45 -3.49 -7.42
N LYS A 58 -6.90 -2.45 -8.04
CA LYS A 58 -5.84 -2.54 -9.04
C LYS A 58 -4.71 -1.58 -8.68
N LEU A 59 -3.57 -1.75 -9.30
CA LEU A 59 -2.44 -0.84 -9.19
C LEU A 59 -2.05 -0.36 -10.58
N HIS A 60 -1.90 0.94 -10.75
CA HIS A 60 -1.21 1.48 -11.91
C HIS A 60 0.24 1.74 -11.54
N VAL A 61 1.17 1.16 -12.29
CA VAL A 61 2.58 1.54 -12.27
C VAL A 61 2.77 2.58 -13.36
N ILE A 62 3.25 3.74 -12.98
CA ILE A 62 3.42 4.89 -13.88
C ILE A 62 4.90 5.25 -13.87
N GLU A 63 5.47 5.43 -15.05
CA GLU A 63 6.84 5.89 -15.24
C GLU A 63 6.86 7.13 -16.12
N GLY A 64 7.71 8.06 -15.77
CA GLY A 64 8.07 9.21 -16.57
C GLY A 64 9.45 9.72 -16.14
N ASP A 65 10.31 10.05 -17.10
CA ASP A 65 11.64 10.59 -16.85
C ASP A 65 12.46 9.72 -15.85
N LEU A 66 12.46 8.39 -16.06
CA LEU A 66 13.17 7.40 -15.23
C LEU A 66 12.75 7.43 -13.74
N ARG A 67 11.53 7.84 -13.47
CA ARG A 67 10.92 7.83 -12.14
C ARG A 67 9.60 7.10 -12.18
N GLN A 68 9.45 6.13 -11.29
CA GLN A 68 8.23 5.34 -11.19
C GLN A 68 7.44 5.70 -9.93
N THR A 69 6.14 5.63 -10.05
CA THR A 69 5.20 5.72 -8.94
C THR A 69 4.09 4.69 -9.07
N VAL A 70 3.29 4.56 -8.02
CA VAL A 70 2.11 3.69 -8.00
C VAL A 70 0.86 4.51 -7.69
N THR A 71 -0.21 4.23 -8.43
CA THR A 71 -1.57 4.68 -8.11
C THR A 71 -2.38 3.48 -7.67
N ILE A 72 -3.06 3.57 -6.52
CA ILE A 72 -4.02 2.58 -6.08
C ILE A 72 -5.37 2.92 -6.71
N VAL A 73 -5.97 1.99 -7.45
CA VAL A 73 -7.33 2.12 -7.99
C VAL A 73 -8.27 1.29 -7.13
N ASP A 74 -9.26 1.92 -6.53
CA ASP A 74 -10.22 1.24 -5.68
C ASP A 74 -11.27 0.45 -6.50
N PRO A 75 -12.08 -0.42 -5.86
CA PRO A 75 -13.09 -1.20 -6.59
C PRO A 75 -14.18 -0.38 -7.27
N LYS A 76 -14.29 0.92 -6.98
CA LYS A 76 -15.21 1.85 -7.65
C LYS A 76 -14.56 2.57 -8.82
N GLY A 77 -13.26 2.32 -9.06
CA GLY A 77 -12.48 2.96 -10.12
C GLY A 77 -11.87 4.31 -9.73
N LYS A 78 -11.98 4.72 -8.46
CA LYS A 78 -11.32 5.95 -8.01
C LYS A 78 -9.82 5.71 -7.90
N GLU A 79 -9.05 6.60 -8.50
CA GLU A 79 -7.59 6.62 -8.43
C GLU A 79 -7.11 7.34 -7.15
N HIS A 80 -6.07 6.80 -6.55
CA HIS A 80 -5.38 7.35 -5.39
C HIS A 80 -3.88 7.35 -5.68
N PRO A 81 -3.34 8.41 -6.29
CA PRO A 81 -1.92 8.54 -6.60
C PRO A 81 -1.07 8.53 -5.32
N LEU A 82 0.02 7.76 -5.32
CA LEU A 82 0.94 7.72 -4.18
C LEU A 82 2.12 8.69 -4.35
N GLU A 83 2.29 9.28 -5.52
CA GLU A 83 3.19 10.40 -5.83
C GLU A 83 4.60 10.25 -5.24
N PHE A 84 5.30 9.14 -5.60
CA PHE A 84 6.63 8.83 -5.03
C PHE A 84 7.69 9.90 -5.33
N TRP A 85 7.46 10.79 -6.31
CA TRP A 85 8.29 11.97 -6.54
C TRP A 85 8.32 12.95 -5.36
N ASN A 86 7.28 12.92 -4.47
CA ASN A 86 7.29 13.68 -3.22
C ASN A 86 8.16 13.02 -2.12
N LEU A 87 8.60 11.76 -2.33
CA LEU A 87 9.50 11.06 -1.42
C LEU A 87 10.97 11.27 -1.79
N THR A 88 11.23 11.32 -3.09
CA THR A 88 12.58 11.49 -3.65
C THR A 88 12.50 12.10 -5.04
N GLY A 89 13.37 13.06 -5.34
CA GLY A 89 13.57 13.59 -6.69
C GLY A 89 14.53 12.75 -7.53
N ALA A 90 15.16 11.71 -6.96
CA ALA A 90 16.12 10.87 -7.66
C ALA A 90 15.45 9.87 -8.62
N PHE A 91 16.19 9.37 -9.60
CA PHE A 91 15.77 8.25 -10.42
C PHE A 91 15.44 7.05 -9.55
N ASN A 92 14.36 6.37 -9.88
CA ASN A 92 13.88 5.28 -9.07
C ASN A 92 13.09 4.26 -9.89
N ALA A 93 12.98 3.05 -9.36
CA ALA A 93 12.17 1.99 -9.92
C ALA A 93 11.33 1.31 -8.83
N VAL A 94 10.08 1.02 -9.14
CA VAL A 94 9.19 0.22 -8.31
C VAL A 94 9.60 -1.25 -8.38
N GLY A 95 9.63 -1.94 -7.25
CA GLY A 95 9.93 -3.36 -7.19
C GLY A 95 8.82 -4.22 -7.82
N GLU A 96 9.19 -5.41 -8.26
CA GLU A 96 8.32 -6.32 -9.03
C GLU A 96 7.10 -6.88 -8.25
N THR A 97 6.96 -6.54 -6.97
CA THR A 97 5.92 -7.12 -6.11
C THR A 97 5.36 -6.10 -5.12
N ALA A 98 4.05 -6.01 -5.04
CA ALA A 98 3.33 -5.30 -4.00
C ALA A 98 2.90 -6.27 -2.88
N GLU A 99 3.08 -5.89 -1.62
CA GLU A 99 2.57 -6.59 -0.45
C GLU A 99 1.32 -5.85 0.07
N TRP A 100 0.18 -6.52 0.04
CA TRP A 100 -1.07 -6.04 0.61
C TRP A 100 -1.20 -6.56 2.04
N ARG A 101 -1.43 -5.67 3.00
CA ARG A 101 -1.80 -6.06 4.36
C ARG A 101 -3.30 -6.19 4.44
N MET A 102 -3.77 -7.38 4.82
CA MET A 102 -5.17 -7.76 4.79
C MET A 102 -5.71 -7.98 6.20
N ARG A 103 -6.89 -7.42 6.49
CA ARG A 103 -7.69 -7.80 7.67
C ARG A 103 -8.91 -8.57 7.17
N GLY A 104 -8.85 -9.91 7.29
CA GLY A 104 -9.78 -10.79 6.60
C GLY A 104 -9.66 -10.61 5.07
N LYS A 105 -10.77 -10.24 4.42
CA LYS A 105 -10.82 -10.00 2.97
C LYS A 105 -10.55 -8.54 2.57
N LYS A 106 -10.41 -7.62 3.55
CA LYS A 106 -10.25 -6.18 3.29
C LYS A 106 -8.78 -5.80 3.30
N PRO A 107 -8.24 -5.17 2.25
CA PRO A 107 -6.92 -4.55 2.31
C PRO A 107 -6.98 -3.33 3.23
N ILE A 108 -5.96 -3.16 4.07
CA ILE A 108 -5.81 -2.05 5.02
C ILE A 108 -4.57 -1.20 4.74
N ALA A 109 -3.60 -1.76 4.03
CA ALA A 109 -2.40 -1.05 3.61
C ALA A 109 -1.72 -1.76 2.44
N LEU A 110 -0.88 -1.01 1.74
CA LEU A 110 0.02 -1.48 0.68
C LEU A 110 1.47 -1.20 1.09
N ILE A 111 2.36 -2.13 0.81
CA ILE A 111 3.81 -1.96 0.93
C ILE A 111 4.43 -2.21 -0.45
N VAL A 112 5.21 -1.26 -0.92
CA VAL A 112 5.92 -1.33 -2.21
C VAL A 112 7.39 -1.03 -1.99
N ARG A 113 8.27 -1.79 -2.62
CA ARG A 113 9.69 -1.48 -2.68
C ARG A 113 9.94 -0.39 -3.70
N LEU A 114 10.74 0.61 -3.33
CA LEU A 114 11.24 1.64 -4.23
C LEU A 114 12.77 1.59 -4.22
N THR A 115 13.37 1.21 -5.34
CA THR A 115 14.81 1.26 -5.55
C THR A 115 15.17 2.65 -6.03
N VAL A 116 15.99 3.37 -5.26
CA VAL A 116 16.34 4.77 -5.52
C VAL A 116 17.83 4.85 -5.85
N ASN A 117 18.18 5.51 -6.93
CA ASN A 117 19.56 5.88 -7.25
C ASN A 117 19.87 7.21 -6.53
N GLU A 118 20.57 7.14 -5.41
CA GLU A 118 20.91 8.33 -4.61
C GLU A 118 22.13 9.10 -5.17
N ARG A 119 22.79 8.53 -6.17
CA ARG A 119 24.00 9.13 -6.79
C ARG A 119 23.90 9.03 -8.29
N VAL A 120 23.52 10.12 -8.93
CA VAL A 120 23.32 10.19 -10.39
C VAL A 120 24.62 9.86 -11.17
N ASP A 121 25.79 10.13 -10.57
CA ASP A 121 27.11 9.84 -11.12
C ASP A 121 27.54 8.38 -10.95
N ASP A 122 26.82 7.60 -10.18
CA ASP A 122 27.08 6.18 -9.90
C ASP A 122 25.79 5.35 -10.00
N PRO A 123 25.47 4.82 -11.18
CA PRO A 123 24.23 4.04 -11.36
C PRO A 123 24.21 2.72 -10.57
N ALA A 124 25.33 2.27 -10.03
CA ALA A 124 25.39 1.11 -9.14
C ALA A 124 25.01 1.47 -7.67
N TYR A 125 24.97 2.76 -7.33
CA TYR A 125 24.67 3.20 -5.98
C TYR A 125 23.18 3.34 -5.76
N VAL A 126 22.51 2.19 -5.58
CA VAL A 126 21.07 2.11 -5.36
C VAL A 126 20.73 1.63 -3.97
N LYS A 127 19.65 2.18 -3.40
CA LYS A 127 19.08 1.74 -2.11
C LYS A 127 17.63 1.33 -2.27
N GLY A 128 17.25 0.23 -1.60
CA GLY A 128 15.90 -0.29 -1.61
C GLY A 128 15.09 0.18 -0.41
N TYR A 129 14.28 1.19 -0.58
CA TYR A 129 13.33 1.70 0.42
C TYR A 129 12.03 0.89 0.40
N LEU A 130 11.25 0.96 1.50
CA LEU A 130 9.87 0.48 1.51
C LEU A 130 8.92 1.66 1.73
N VAL A 131 7.99 1.82 0.79
CA VAL A 131 6.90 2.77 0.88
C VAL A 131 5.70 2.05 1.49
N VAL A 132 5.09 2.64 2.52
CA VAL A 132 3.87 2.15 3.15
C VAL A 132 2.76 3.13 2.88
N ALA A 133 1.67 2.66 2.28
CA ALA A 133 0.45 3.43 2.07
C ALA A 133 -0.70 2.82 2.88
N LYS A 134 -1.48 3.64 3.58
CA LYS A 134 -2.73 3.22 4.20
C LYS A 134 -3.85 3.14 3.17
N ILE A 135 -4.83 2.27 3.46
CA ILE A 135 -6.06 2.13 2.69
C ILE A 135 -7.22 2.17 3.69
N THR A 136 -7.87 3.31 3.80
CA THR A 136 -9.03 3.52 4.68
C THR A 136 -10.17 4.16 3.89
N PRO A 137 -11.41 4.14 4.40
CA PRO A 137 -12.53 4.85 3.76
C PRO A 137 -12.29 6.36 3.62
N GLU A 138 -11.54 6.95 4.56
CA GLU A 138 -11.30 8.39 4.65
C GLU A 138 -10.13 8.83 3.78
N ALA A 139 -9.09 7.97 3.67
CA ALA A 139 -7.88 8.32 2.95
C ALA A 139 -7.11 7.09 2.47
N THR A 140 -6.55 7.19 1.27
CA THR A 140 -5.53 6.28 0.73
C THR A 140 -4.32 7.13 0.35
N CYS A 141 -3.22 6.98 1.09
CA CYS A 141 -2.03 7.83 0.94
C CYS A 141 -0.79 7.18 1.55
N VAL A 142 0.39 7.69 1.19
CA VAL A 142 1.65 7.28 1.83
C VAL A 142 1.71 7.75 3.28
N THR A 143 2.10 6.85 4.18
CA THR A 143 2.30 7.13 5.61
C THR A 143 3.75 6.99 6.03
N GLU A 144 4.52 6.09 5.40
CA GLU A 144 5.91 5.86 5.75
C GLU A 144 6.79 5.66 4.51
N PHE A 145 8.04 6.12 4.61
CA PHE A 145 9.13 5.86 3.66
C PHE A 145 10.34 5.38 4.46
N LEU A 146 10.58 4.08 4.44
CA LEU A 146 11.51 3.41 5.34
C LEU A 146 12.83 3.11 4.62
N ALA A 147 13.92 3.56 5.22
CA ALA A 147 15.26 3.25 4.74
C ALA A 147 15.61 1.76 4.98
N PRO A 148 16.51 1.17 4.20
CA PRO A 148 16.90 -0.23 4.35
C PRO A 148 17.59 -0.48 5.70
N THR A 149 17.09 -1.48 6.44
CA THR A 149 17.65 -2.01 7.68
C THR A 149 17.62 -3.54 7.64
N ARG A 150 18.22 -4.20 8.62
CA ARG A 150 18.15 -5.68 8.74
C ARG A 150 16.72 -6.18 9.00
N SER A 151 15.89 -5.38 9.67
CA SER A 151 14.50 -5.68 10.01
C SER A 151 13.48 -5.01 9.09
N HIS A 152 13.92 -4.45 7.96
CA HIS A 152 13.17 -3.59 7.06
C HIS A 152 11.74 -4.07 6.77
N ASN A 153 11.59 -5.33 6.32
CA ASN A 153 10.27 -5.88 6.00
C ASN A 153 9.37 -6.03 7.25
N TYR A 154 9.94 -6.37 8.39
CA TYR A 154 9.19 -6.45 9.66
C TYR A 154 8.70 -5.06 10.10
N GLU A 155 9.56 -4.06 10.01
CA GLU A 155 9.23 -2.68 10.35
C GLU A 155 8.14 -2.13 9.43
N ALA A 156 8.23 -2.39 8.13
CA ALA A 156 7.22 -1.99 7.16
C ALA A 156 5.85 -2.62 7.44
N ARG A 157 5.79 -3.93 7.75
CA ARG A 157 4.55 -4.61 8.13
C ARG A 157 3.96 -4.04 9.42
N LYS A 158 4.80 -3.80 10.43
CA LYS A 158 4.38 -3.19 11.70
C LYS A 158 3.84 -1.78 11.50
N ALA A 159 4.45 -0.99 10.62
CA ALA A 159 3.96 0.34 10.25
C ALA A 159 2.63 0.25 9.50
N ALA A 160 2.53 -0.63 8.51
CA ALA A 160 1.35 -0.84 7.69
C ALA A 160 0.14 -1.32 8.52
N ASP A 161 0.34 -2.23 9.47
CA ASP A 161 -0.72 -2.73 10.35
C ASP A 161 -1.34 -1.65 11.25
N LYS A 162 -0.59 -0.55 11.47
CA LYS A 162 -0.99 0.62 12.28
C LYS A 162 -1.24 1.88 11.44
N SER A 163 -1.16 1.79 10.13
CA SER A 163 -1.19 2.96 9.23
C SER A 163 -2.51 3.72 9.23
N ALA A 164 -3.62 3.07 9.60
CA ALA A 164 -4.95 3.70 9.62
C ALA A 164 -5.01 4.98 10.47
N THR A 165 -4.26 5.02 11.60
CA THR A 165 -4.22 6.18 12.52
C THR A 165 -3.06 7.14 12.22
N ARG A 166 -2.24 6.84 11.22
CA ARG A 166 -1.12 7.71 10.83
C ARG A 166 -1.60 8.83 9.91
N PRO A 167 -1.07 10.04 10.02
CA PRO A 167 -1.31 11.08 9.03
C PRO A 167 -0.73 10.68 7.67
N CYS A 168 -1.27 11.23 6.60
CA CYS A 168 -0.63 11.18 5.30
C CYS A 168 0.69 11.96 5.35
N ARG A 169 1.70 11.48 4.66
CA ARG A 169 3.02 12.11 4.60
C ARG A 169 2.99 13.43 3.83
N PHE A 170 2.11 13.50 2.86
CA PHE A 170 1.79 14.70 2.08
C PHE A 170 0.32 14.63 1.68
N GLU A 171 -0.28 15.79 1.46
CA GLU A 171 -1.65 15.86 0.96
C GLU A 171 -1.63 15.51 -0.53
N SER A 172 -2.52 14.61 -0.96
CA SER A 172 -2.75 14.38 -2.40
C SER A 172 -3.31 15.67 -2.97
N THR A 173 -2.72 16.17 -4.04
CA THR A 173 -3.28 17.30 -4.78
C THR A 173 -4.67 16.88 -5.28
N PRO A 174 -5.75 17.60 -4.97
CA PRO A 174 -7.03 17.30 -5.59
C PRO A 174 -6.93 17.59 -7.10
N ASP A 175 -7.39 16.65 -7.93
CA ASP A 175 -7.58 16.81 -9.37
C ASP A 175 -8.61 17.90 -9.69
#